data_544ce82c4b1a9449af420ceb77c9f95d
#
_entry.id   544ce82c4b1a9449af420ceb77c9f95d
#
_cell.length_a   1.000
_cell.length_b   1.000
_cell.length_c   1.000
_cell.angle_alpha   90.00
_cell.angle_beta   90.00
_cell.angle_gamma   90.00
#
_symmetry.space_group_name_H-M   'P 1'
#
loop_
_entity.id
_entity.type
_entity.pdbx_description
1 polymer ?
#
loop_
_entity_poly.entity_id
_entity_poly.type
_entity_poly.pdbx_seq_one_letter_code
_entity_poly.pdbx_strand_id
1 'polypeptide(L)'
;MDEVVVISRYIDNPYLINGLKFDMRVYVLITSFEPLKIYVYEEGLARFASKKYTSAHATTDKYMHLTNYSIQKKSSNFVQNNDPLKDDEGHKWSLTALCRHFE
;
A
#
# COMPACT_ATOMS: atom_id res chain seq x y z
N MET A 1 10.11 -14.82 26.99
CA MET A 1 8.70 -14.78 26.59
C MET A 1 8.64 -15.02 25.10
N ASP A 2 7.95 -16.06 24.71
CA ASP A 2 7.82 -16.40 23.30
C ASP A 2 6.76 -15.49 22.66
N GLU A 3 7.15 -14.75 21.62
CA GLU A 3 6.20 -13.94 20.86
C GLU A 3 5.54 -14.80 19.80
N VAL A 4 4.22 -14.66 19.67
CA VAL A 4 3.46 -15.26 18.57
C VAL A 4 3.58 -14.33 17.36
N VAL A 5 4.19 -14.82 16.30
CA VAL A 5 4.40 -14.07 15.07
C VAL A 5 3.80 -14.79 13.88
N VAL A 6 3.43 -14.04 12.87
CA VAL A 6 3.03 -14.57 11.56
C VAL A 6 4.20 -14.35 10.60
N ILE A 7 4.63 -15.42 9.96
CA ILE A 7 5.69 -15.38 8.96
C ILE A 7 5.07 -15.71 7.61
N SER A 8 5.22 -14.81 6.66
CA SER A 8 4.73 -14.97 5.30
C SER A 8 5.87 -14.91 4.30
N ARG A 9 5.74 -15.66 3.20
CA ARG A 9 6.69 -15.56 2.10
C ARG A 9 6.65 -14.15 1.51
N TYR A 10 7.80 -13.53 1.39
CA TYR A 10 7.93 -12.23 0.75
C TYR A 10 7.73 -12.36 -0.77
N ILE A 11 6.91 -11.48 -1.35
CA ILE A 11 6.72 -11.39 -2.80
C ILE A 11 7.83 -10.50 -3.35
N ASP A 12 8.84 -11.11 -3.96
CA ASP A 12 10.06 -10.44 -4.41
C ASP A 12 9.95 -9.82 -5.81
N ASN A 13 8.88 -10.14 -6.54
CA ASN A 13 8.59 -9.57 -7.85
C ASN A 13 7.18 -8.92 -7.85
N PRO A 14 6.98 -7.82 -7.10
CA PRO A 14 5.68 -7.16 -7.03
C PRO A 14 5.38 -6.40 -8.32
N TYR A 15 4.08 -6.19 -8.59
CA TYR A 15 3.68 -5.24 -9.62
C TYR A 15 4.05 -3.81 -9.18
N LEU A 16 4.67 -3.05 -10.07
CA LEU A 16 5.15 -1.70 -9.78
C LEU A 16 4.38 -0.67 -10.60
N ILE A 17 4.16 0.50 -10.01
CA ILE A 17 3.67 1.69 -10.71
C ILE A 17 4.76 2.76 -10.61
N ASN A 18 5.20 3.28 -11.75
CA ASN A 18 6.32 4.22 -11.83
C ASN A 18 7.61 3.70 -11.16
N GLY A 19 7.80 2.38 -11.17
CA GLY A 19 8.94 1.74 -10.53
C GLY A 19 8.83 1.64 -8.99
N LEU A 20 7.70 2.01 -8.42
CA LEU A 20 7.46 1.99 -6.98
C LEU A 20 6.60 0.79 -6.59
N LYS A 21 6.97 0.17 -5.49
CA LYS A 21 6.12 -0.81 -4.82
C LYS A 21 4.96 -0.10 -4.15
N PHE A 22 3.78 -0.70 -4.18
CA PHE A 22 2.59 -0.19 -3.50
C PHE A 22 1.80 -1.31 -2.84
N ASP A 23 0.94 -0.93 -1.92
CA ASP A 23 -0.09 -1.80 -1.37
C ASP A 23 -1.46 -1.12 -1.39
N MET A 24 -2.50 -1.91 -1.18
CA MET A 24 -3.87 -1.42 -1.09
C MET A 24 -4.40 -1.62 0.33
N ARG A 25 -5.03 -0.58 0.87
CA ARG A 25 -5.84 -0.69 2.08
C ARG A 25 -7.30 -0.78 1.68
N VAL A 26 -7.88 -1.95 1.89
CA VAL A 26 -9.29 -2.24 1.60
C VAL A 26 -10.01 -2.49 2.93
N TYR A 27 -11.19 -1.91 3.07
CA TYR A 27 -12.00 -2.02 4.29
C TYR A 27 -13.14 -2.99 4.06
N VAL A 28 -13.25 -3.98 4.93
CA VAL A 28 -14.26 -5.04 4.87
C VAL A 28 -15.01 -5.09 6.20
N LEU A 29 -16.32 -5.09 6.12
CA LEU A 29 -17.21 -5.25 7.28
C LEU A 29 -17.93 -6.59 7.18
N ILE A 30 -17.84 -7.38 8.24
CA ILE A 30 -18.60 -8.62 8.39
C ILE A 30 -19.68 -8.38 9.44
N THR A 31 -20.94 -8.43 9.04
CA THR A 31 -22.08 -8.14 9.91
C THR A 31 -22.74 -9.41 10.47
N SER A 32 -22.51 -10.55 9.82
CA SER A 32 -23.08 -11.82 10.25
C SER A 32 -22.20 -12.97 9.73
N PHE A 33 -22.12 -14.05 10.49
CA PHE A 33 -21.39 -15.25 10.10
C PHE A 33 -22.34 -16.36 9.60
N GLU A 34 -23.59 -16.35 10.03
CA GLU A 34 -24.59 -17.35 9.62
C GLU A 34 -25.98 -16.68 9.47
N PRO A 35 -26.41 -16.34 8.24
CA PRO A 35 -25.65 -16.44 7.00
C PRO A 35 -24.48 -15.44 6.94
N LEU A 36 -23.44 -15.79 6.22
CA LEU A 36 -22.27 -14.91 6.06
C LEU A 36 -22.66 -13.68 5.25
N LYS A 37 -22.45 -12.50 5.84
CA LYS A 37 -22.68 -11.20 5.20
C LYS A 37 -21.42 -10.36 5.26
N ILE A 38 -20.87 -10.05 4.10
CA ILE A 38 -19.62 -9.31 3.94
C ILE A 38 -19.91 -8.10 3.06
N TYR A 39 -19.45 -6.93 3.53
CA TYR A 39 -19.52 -5.67 2.80
C TYR A 39 -18.11 -5.16 2.58
N VAL A 40 -17.80 -4.82 1.34
CA VAL A 40 -16.54 -4.17 0.99
C VAL A 40 -16.82 -2.69 0.77
N TYR A 41 -16.12 -1.83 1.50
CA TYR A 41 -16.23 -0.39 1.29
C TYR A 41 -15.65 -0.03 -0.06
N GLU A 42 -16.35 0.80 -0.82
CA GLU A 42 -15.99 1.12 -2.21
C GLU A 42 -14.73 1.98 -2.33
N GLU A 43 -14.35 2.68 -1.27
CA GLU A 43 -13.15 3.49 -1.28
C GLU A 43 -12.08 2.90 -0.35
N GLY A 44 -10.84 3.28 -0.58
CA GLY A 44 -9.69 2.84 0.18
C GLY A 44 -8.47 3.65 -0.19
N LEU A 45 -7.30 3.09 0.07
CA LEU A 45 -6.03 3.77 -0.14
C LEU A 45 -5.07 2.87 -0.93
N ALA A 46 -4.32 3.48 -1.85
CA ALA A 46 -3.09 2.93 -2.39
C ALA A 46 -1.91 3.69 -1.77
N ARG A 47 -0.98 2.95 -1.17
CA ARG A 47 0.18 3.51 -0.48
C ARG A 47 1.44 3.08 -1.21
N PHE A 48 2.28 4.04 -1.53
CA PHE A 48 3.49 3.82 -2.33
C PHE A 48 4.74 3.92 -1.47
N ALA A 49 5.73 3.09 -1.77
CA ALA A 49 7.09 3.31 -1.32
C ALA A 49 7.66 4.58 -1.97
N SER A 50 8.61 5.24 -1.33
CA SER A 50 9.18 6.49 -1.84
C SER A 50 10.49 6.30 -2.60
N LYS A 51 11.04 5.09 -2.60
CA LYS A 51 12.21 4.72 -3.40
C LYS A 51 11.86 3.64 -4.39
N LYS A 52 12.44 3.72 -5.57
CA LYS A 52 12.23 2.74 -6.64
C LYS A 52 12.65 1.35 -6.20
N TYR A 53 11.79 0.39 -6.52
CA TYR A 53 12.02 -1.01 -6.22
C TYR A 53 13.10 -1.57 -7.15
N THR A 54 14.03 -2.32 -6.56
CA THR A 54 15.04 -3.06 -7.30
C THR A 54 14.86 -4.55 -7.03
N SER A 55 15.88 -5.25 -6.59
CA SER A 55 15.74 -6.65 -6.17
C SER A 55 15.49 -6.74 -4.67
N ALA A 56 14.66 -7.68 -4.25
CA ALA A 56 14.44 -7.97 -2.82
C ALA A 56 15.74 -8.32 -2.08
N HIS A 57 16.73 -8.83 -2.79
CA HIS A 57 18.03 -9.20 -2.25
C HIS A 57 19.07 -8.08 -2.26
N ALA A 58 18.79 -6.98 -2.95
CA ALA A 58 19.77 -5.92 -3.16
C ALA A 58 19.95 -5.02 -1.94
N THR A 59 18.94 -4.92 -1.07
CA THR A 59 18.96 -3.96 0.03
C THR A 59 17.93 -4.29 1.10
N THR A 60 18.21 -3.82 2.31
CA THR A 60 17.28 -3.79 3.44
C THR A 60 16.59 -2.43 3.58
N ASP A 61 16.61 -1.60 2.55
CA ASP A 61 16.05 -0.25 2.58
C ASP A 61 14.54 -0.28 2.80
N LYS A 62 14.11 0.14 3.98
CA LYS A 62 12.70 0.15 4.37
C LYS A 62 11.84 1.08 3.50
N TYR A 63 12.42 2.13 2.91
CA TYR A 63 11.70 3.07 2.06
C TYR A 63 11.41 2.52 0.66
N MET A 64 12.05 1.43 0.30
CA MET A 64 11.80 0.68 -0.92
C MET A 64 10.81 -0.47 -0.69
N HIS A 65 10.89 -1.12 0.47
CA HIS A 65 10.15 -2.36 0.75
C HIS A 65 8.84 -2.15 1.50
N LEU A 66 8.75 -1.15 2.39
CA LEU A 66 7.61 -0.94 3.27
C LEU A 66 6.81 0.28 2.81
N THR A 67 5.50 0.11 2.70
CA THR A 67 4.59 1.15 2.20
C THR A 67 3.83 1.87 3.32
N ASN A 68 4.10 1.51 4.57
CA ASN A 68 3.46 2.10 5.74
C ASN A 68 3.71 3.61 5.81
N TYR A 69 2.65 4.40 5.96
CA TYR A 69 2.76 5.86 6.07
C TYR A 69 3.66 6.29 7.24
N SER A 70 3.58 5.60 8.38
CA SER A 70 4.41 5.89 9.56
C SER A 70 5.92 5.79 9.29
N ILE A 71 6.30 5.00 8.30
CA ILE A 71 7.68 4.84 7.84
C ILE A 71 7.96 5.86 6.75
N GLN A 72 7.13 5.90 5.71
CA GLN A 72 7.37 6.71 4.52
C GLN A 72 7.40 8.22 4.81
N LYS A 73 6.61 8.71 5.76
CA LYS A 73 6.62 10.13 6.15
C LYS A 73 7.98 10.64 6.61
N LYS A 74 8.89 9.75 6.99
CA LYS A 74 10.26 10.08 7.41
C LYS A 74 11.25 10.07 6.24
N SER A 75 10.84 9.64 5.07
CA SER A 75 11.68 9.63 3.88
C SER A 75 11.75 11.04 3.28
N SER A 76 12.95 11.45 2.87
CA SER A 76 13.14 12.73 2.16
C SER A 76 12.49 12.74 0.77
N ASN A 77 12.22 11.57 0.21
CA ASN A 77 11.59 11.40 -1.10
C ASN A 77 10.05 11.32 -1.03
N PHE A 78 9.48 11.33 0.18
CA PHE A 78 8.02 11.22 0.35
C PHE A 78 7.35 12.52 -0.11
N VAL A 79 6.36 12.39 -0.99
CA VAL A 79 5.53 13.49 -1.47
C VAL A 79 4.12 13.29 -0.96
N GLN A 80 3.66 14.21 -0.13
CA GLN A 80 2.29 14.23 0.35
C GLN A 80 1.41 14.95 -0.67
N ASN A 81 0.27 14.34 -1.02
CA ASN A 81 -0.73 14.99 -1.82
C ASN A 81 -1.59 15.90 -0.93
N ASN A 82 -1.51 17.21 -1.16
CA ASN A 82 -2.29 18.21 -0.44
C ASN A 82 -3.46 18.77 -1.26
N ASP A 83 -3.64 18.30 -2.50
CA ASP A 83 -4.71 18.75 -3.38
C ASP A 83 -5.85 17.72 -3.39
N PRO A 84 -7.02 18.06 -2.81
CA PRO A 84 -8.15 17.13 -2.76
C PRO A 84 -8.76 16.82 -4.13
N LEU A 85 -8.42 17.60 -5.16
CA LEU A 85 -8.89 17.38 -6.53
C LEU A 85 -8.01 16.42 -7.33
N LYS A 86 -6.82 16.10 -6.80
CA LYS A 86 -5.83 15.24 -7.45
C LYS A 86 -5.54 14.04 -6.55
N ASP A 87 -6.29 12.98 -6.74
CA ASP A 87 -6.24 11.79 -5.91
C ASP A 87 -5.21 10.74 -6.38
N ASP A 88 -4.47 11.02 -7.43
CA ASP A 88 -3.45 10.16 -8.05
C ASP A 88 -2.04 10.79 -8.01
N GLU A 89 -1.79 11.71 -7.11
CA GLU A 89 -0.49 12.35 -6.94
C GLU A 89 0.12 12.02 -5.58
N GLY A 90 1.47 12.10 -5.52
CA GLY A 90 2.22 11.77 -4.31
C GLY A 90 2.32 10.27 -4.07
N HIS A 91 2.59 9.89 -2.82
CA HIS A 91 2.79 8.49 -2.41
C HIS A 91 1.59 7.89 -1.68
N LYS A 92 0.43 8.53 -1.81
CA LYS A 92 -0.84 8.06 -1.27
C LYS A 92 -1.96 8.45 -2.21
N TRP A 93 -2.58 7.46 -2.85
CA TRP A 93 -3.70 7.66 -3.77
C TRP A 93 -4.98 7.14 -3.15
N SER A 94 -6.12 7.60 -3.67
CA SER A 94 -7.40 6.93 -3.43
C SER A 94 -7.44 5.59 -4.17
N LEU A 95 -8.24 4.66 -3.69
CA LEU A 95 -8.45 3.39 -4.40
C LEU A 95 -9.10 3.62 -5.76
N THR A 96 -10.01 4.60 -5.86
CA THR A 96 -10.63 5.03 -7.12
C THR A 96 -9.57 5.48 -8.14
N ALA A 97 -8.59 6.27 -7.72
CA ALA A 97 -7.49 6.71 -8.58
C ALA A 97 -6.65 5.53 -9.08
N LEU A 98 -6.38 4.56 -8.20
CA LEU A 98 -5.67 3.36 -8.57
C LEU A 98 -6.45 2.54 -9.61
N CYS A 99 -7.76 2.38 -9.43
CA CYS A 99 -8.60 1.67 -10.39
C CYS A 99 -8.58 2.35 -11.76
N ARG A 100 -8.70 3.68 -11.80
CA ARG A 100 -8.58 4.44 -13.06
C ARG A 100 -7.23 4.25 -13.76
N HIS A 101 -6.17 4.07 -13.01
CA HIS A 101 -4.85 3.81 -13.55
C HIS A 101 -4.79 2.48 -14.33
N PHE A 102 -5.60 1.49 -13.95
CA PHE A 102 -5.64 0.19 -14.60
C PHE A 102 -6.64 0.10 -15.78
N GLU A 103 -7.45 1.10 -15.97
CA GLU A 103 -8.36 1.20 -17.11
C GLU A 103 -7.65 1.67 -18.38
#